data_e3c5014767f7a0cb0827b9e05627720d
#
_entry.id   e3c5014767f7a0cb0827b9e05627720d
#
_cell.length_a   1.000
_cell.length_b   1.000
_cell.length_c   1.000
_cell.angle_alpha   90.00
_cell.angle_beta   90.00
_cell.angle_gamma   90.00
#
_symmetry.space_group_name_H-M   'P 1'
#
loop_
_entity.id
_entity.type
_entity.pdbx_description
1 polymer ?
#
loop_
_entity_poly.entity_id
_entity_poly.type
_entity_poly.pdbx_seq_one_letter_code
_entity_poly.pdbx_strand_id
1 'polypeptide(L)'
;MPLKEYKPGSAFNGVIGRTFDQSSPAWPEPLRAREGAPNVLFIILDDTGFGQLGCYGSPIETPNLDSLAANGLLYNNMHTTALCSPTRSCILTGRNHQSNHMAGITEVSTGYPGYDGYIPFENGFLSEMLLKKGYNTYAVGKWHLTPADQISAAGPYDRWPLGRGFERYYGFLGGDTHQYYPDLTYDNHRVEPPKRPEEGYHVTEDITDKAISFLADSKQVAPNKPFFLYYATGAMHAPHHVPKEWADKYKGVFDDGWEAYREQVFARQKELGIAPPEAELSRHDPDVKPWDQCSPEEQQLYAR
;
A
#
# COMPACT_ATOMS: atom_id res chain seq x y z
N MET A 1 -4.60 20.93 11.62
CA MET A 1 -5.08 19.89 12.56
C MET A 1 -6.58 20.01 12.65
N PRO A 2 -7.34 18.91 12.53
CA PRO A 2 -8.77 18.97 12.78
C PRO A 2 -9.01 19.45 14.22
N LEU A 3 -9.92 20.39 14.38
CA LEU A 3 -10.33 20.89 15.68
C LEU A 3 -11.46 20.02 16.19
N LYS A 4 -11.58 19.92 17.51
CA LYS A 4 -12.76 19.34 18.13
C LYS A 4 -13.95 20.26 17.81
N GLU A 5 -14.87 19.82 16.98
CA GLU A 5 -16.03 20.65 16.62
C GLU A 5 -16.89 20.96 17.85
N TYR A 6 -17.29 22.19 18.00
CA TYR A 6 -18.35 22.55 18.92
C TYR A 6 -19.69 22.02 18.37
N LYS A 7 -20.26 21.06 19.04
CA LYS A 7 -21.62 20.61 18.71
C LYS A 7 -22.61 21.66 19.13
N PRO A 8 -23.73 21.86 18.42
CA PRO A 8 -24.81 22.73 18.87
C PRO A 8 -25.22 22.38 20.31
N GLY A 9 -25.29 23.36 21.19
CA GLY A 9 -25.58 23.16 22.61
C GLY A 9 -24.39 22.78 23.51
N SER A 10 -23.17 22.68 22.98
CA SER A 10 -21.96 22.54 23.82
C SER A 10 -21.75 23.80 24.68
N ALA A 11 -21.33 23.58 25.94
CA ALA A 11 -20.97 24.71 26.81
C ALA A 11 -19.72 25.40 26.26
N PHE A 12 -19.75 26.72 26.24
CA PHE A 12 -18.59 27.55 25.99
C PHE A 12 -17.72 27.59 27.26
N ASN A 13 -16.45 27.19 27.14
CA ASN A 13 -15.53 27.11 28.30
C ASN A 13 -14.84 28.44 28.63
N GLY A 14 -15.16 29.55 27.91
CA GLY A 14 -14.68 30.86 28.18
C GLY A 14 -15.71 31.69 28.97
N VAL A 15 -15.45 32.99 29.09
CA VAL A 15 -16.37 33.96 29.71
C VAL A 15 -16.77 34.98 28.64
N ILE A 16 -18.08 35.17 28.46
CA ILE A 16 -18.65 36.22 27.62
C ILE A 16 -19.17 37.30 28.57
N GLY A 17 -18.37 38.37 28.78
CA GLY A 17 -18.71 39.55 29.55
C GLY A 17 -19.40 40.61 28.68
N ARG A 18 -19.76 41.76 29.30
CA ARG A 18 -20.32 42.92 28.58
C ARG A 18 -19.28 43.65 27.74
N THR A 19 -18.00 43.55 28.13
CA THR A 19 -16.87 44.24 27.50
C THR A 19 -15.74 43.23 27.28
N PHE A 20 -14.77 43.59 26.43
CA PHE A 20 -13.64 42.70 26.10
C PHE A 20 -12.79 42.36 27.33
N ASP A 21 -12.55 43.33 28.22
CA ASP A 21 -11.79 43.18 29.45
C ASP A 21 -12.47 42.25 30.48
N GLN A 22 -13.79 42.06 30.37
CA GLN A 22 -14.59 41.14 31.19
C GLN A 22 -14.75 39.75 30.52
N SER A 23 -14.18 39.57 29.35
CA SER A 23 -14.33 38.34 28.57
C SER A 23 -13.03 37.58 28.51
N SER A 24 -13.13 36.24 28.47
CA SER A 24 -11.98 35.36 28.20
C SER A 24 -12.33 34.39 27.11
N PRO A 25 -11.50 34.28 26.06
CA PRO A 25 -11.74 33.34 24.97
C PRO A 25 -11.48 31.91 25.44
N ALA A 26 -12.19 30.97 24.83
CA ALA A 26 -11.87 29.53 24.88
C ALA A 26 -11.77 29.01 23.44
N TRP A 27 -10.60 28.55 23.09
CA TRP A 27 -10.35 27.99 21.78
C TRP A 27 -10.71 26.49 21.74
N PRO A 28 -11.23 25.97 20.62
CA PRO A 28 -11.42 24.57 20.46
C PRO A 28 -10.08 23.81 20.64
N GLU A 29 -10.10 22.74 21.41
CA GLU A 29 -8.90 21.93 21.58
C GLU A 29 -8.55 21.21 20.27
N PRO A 30 -7.30 21.27 19.82
CA PRO A 30 -6.88 20.46 18.68
C PRO A 30 -6.95 18.98 19.03
N LEU A 31 -7.39 18.18 18.06
CA LEU A 31 -7.39 16.73 18.20
C LEU A 31 -5.94 16.23 18.24
N ARG A 32 -5.55 15.63 19.35
CA ARG A 32 -4.19 15.11 19.56
C ARG A 32 -4.21 13.60 19.79
N ALA A 33 -3.23 12.92 19.22
CA ALA A 33 -2.96 11.55 19.61
C ALA A 33 -2.49 11.48 21.07
N ARG A 34 -2.68 10.33 21.71
CA ARG A 34 -2.13 10.13 23.05
C ARG A 34 -0.61 10.28 23.04
N GLU A 35 -0.03 10.68 24.14
CA GLU A 35 1.41 10.73 24.31
C GLU A 35 2.04 9.35 24.08
N GLY A 36 3.18 9.30 23.37
CA GLY A 36 3.85 8.05 23.00
C GLY A 36 3.16 7.20 21.95
N ALA A 37 2.13 7.73 21.25
CA ALA A 37 1.51 7.02 20.14
C ALA A 37 2.54 6.76 19.01
N PRO A 38 2.69 5.50 18.54
CA PRO A 38 3.70 5.15 17.54
C PRO A 38 3.32 5.67 16.14
N ASN A 39 4.33 5.88 15.30
CA ASN A 39 4.10 5.98 13.86
C ASN A 39 3.70 4.61 13.31
N VAL A 40 2.89 4.60 12.26
CA VAL A 40 2.44 3.39 11.57
C VAL A 40 2.80 3.50 10.09
N LEU A 41 3.58 2.55 9.60
CA LEU A 41 3.94 2.43 8.19
C LEU A 41 3.49 1.05 7.68
N PHE A 42 2.63 1.04 6.68
CA PHE A 42 2.32 -0.15 5.90
C PHE A 42 3.10 -0.10 4.58
N ILE A 43 3.94 -1.11 4.33
CA ILE A 43 4.59 -1.32 3.04
C ILE A 43 3.89 -2.50 2.38
N ILE A 44 3.23 -2.25 1.26
CA ILE A 44 2.46 -3.23 0.51
C ILE A 44 3.16 -3.47 -0.83
N LEU A 45 3.69 -4.66 -1.00
CA LEU A 45 4.20 -5.13 -2.29
C LEU A 45 3.05 -5.82 -3.04
N ASP A 46 2.97 -5.60 -4.34
CA ASP A 46 1.90 -6.15 -5.17
C ASP A 46 2.39 -7.40 -5.92
N ASP A 47 1.60 -8.46 -5.90
CA ASP A 47 1.93 -9.77 -6.51
C ASP A 47 3.28 -10.36 -6.04
N THR A 48 3.63 -10.12 -4.76
CA THR A 48 4.87 -10.63 -4.17
C THR A 48 4.59 -11.92 -3.41
N GLY A 49 5.19 -13.01 -3.85
CA GLY A 49 5.04 -14.32 -3.24
C GLY A 49 5.88 -14.49 -1.97
N PHE A 50 5.50 -15.48 -1.17
CA PHE A 50 6.13 -15.83 0.11
C PHE A 50 7.66 -16.07 -0.01
N GLY A 51 8.12 -16.64 -1.12
CA GLY A 51 9.52 -16.96 -1.34
C GLY A 51 10.32 -15.90 -2.12
N GLN A 52 9.82 -14.68 -2.28
CA GLN A 52 10.47 -13.67 -3.13
C GLN A 52 11.27 -12.61 -2.36
N LEU A 53 11.34 -12.70 -1.04
CA LEU A 53 12.14 -11.83 -0.19
C LEU A 53 13.32 -12.60 0.44
N GLY A 54 14.46 -11.93 0.64
CA GLY A 54 15.67 -12.53 1.22
C GLY A 54 15.40 -13.16 2.59
N CYS A 55 14.69 -12.48 3.47
CA CYS A 55 14.30 -12.99 4.78
C CYS A 55 13.40 -14.22 4.75
N TYR A 56 12.80 -14.54 3.61
CA TYR A 56 12.02 -15.75 3.36
C TYR A 56 12.74 -16.76 2.45
N GLY A 57 14.05 -16.61 2.26
CA GLY A 57 14.89 -17.60 1.58
C GLY A 57 15.18 -17.33 0.10
N SER A 58 14.69 -16.22 -0.46
CA SER A 58 15.02 -15.82 -1.83
C SER A 58 16.50 -15.50 -2.01
N PRO A 59 17.11 -15.80 -3.17
CA PRO A 59 18.40 -15.25 -3.57
C PRO A 59 18.35 -13.76 -3.95
N ILE A 60 17.15 -13.18 -4.08
CA ILE A 60 16.97 -11.75 -4.36
C ILE A 60 17.35 -10.96 -3.11
N GLU A 61 18.26 -10.00 -3.27
CA GLU A 61 18.71 -9.14 -2.17
C GLU A 61 17.65 -8.11 -1.79
N THR A 62 17.15 -8.21 -0.57
CA THR A 62 16.19 -7.26 0.01
C THR A 62 16.68 -6.72 1.35
N PRO A 63 17.88 -6.09 1.40
CA PRO A 63 18.60 -5.83 2.66
C PRO A 63 17.83 -4.99 3.66
N ASN A 64 17.03 -4.03 3.21
CA ASN A 64 16.24 -3.19 4.11
C ASN A 64 15.05 -3.95 4.71
N LEU A 65 14.35 -4.79 3.91
CA LEU A 65 13.28 -5.66 4.41
C LEU A 65 13.84 -6.75 5.33
N ASP A 66 14.98 -7.32 4.97
CA ASP A 66 15.68 -8.32 5.79
C ASP A 66 16.10 -7.73 7.14
N SER A 67 16.55 -6.47 7.16
CA SER A 67 16.86 -5.76 8.40
C SER A 67 15.62 -5.53 9.28
N LEU A 68 14.47 -5.22 8.68
CA LEU A 68 13.19 -5.12 9.42
C LEU A 68 12.80 -6.47 10.01
N ALA A 69 12.92 -7.55 9.24
CA ALA A 69 12.65 -8.91 9.72
C ALA A 69 13.57 -9.31 10.88
N ALA A 70 14.86 -9.00 10.78
CA ALA A 70 15.84 -9.32 11.83
C ALA A 70 15.62 -8.55 13.14
N ASN A 71 15.00 -7.38 13.10
CA ASN A 71 14.72 -6.54 14.26
C ASN A 71 13.23 -6.52 14.68
N GLY A 72 12.41 -7.35 14.07
CA GLY A 72 10.96 -7.40 14.28
C GLY A 72 10.41 -8.81 14.42
N LEU A 73 9.18 -8.98 13.99
CA LEU A 73 8.50 -10.26 13.91
C LEU A 73 8.43 -10.72 12.45
N LEU A 74 8.84 -11.95 12.20
CA LEU A 74 8.72 -12.61 10.91
C LEU A 74 7.58 -13.63 10.98
N TYR A 75 6.51 -13.41 10.25
CA TYR A 75 5.35 -14.31 10.22
C TYR A 75 5.52 -15.35 9.11
N ASN A 76 5.37 -16.62 9.45
CA ASN A 76 5.39 -17.75 8.51
C ASN A 76 4.01 -18.37 8.26
N ASN A 77 2.97 -17.81 8.89
CA ASN A 77 1.58 -18.21 8.72
C ASN A 77 0.68 -16.98 8.59
N MET A 78 0.95 -16.17 7.57
CA MET A 78 0.13 -15.00 7.22
C MET A 78 -0.54 -15.25 5.87
N HIS A 79 -1.85 -14.99 5.80
CA HIS A 79 -2.64 -15.18 4.61
C HIS A 79 -3.26 -13.86 4.15
N THR A 80 -3.29 -13.66 2.85
CA THR A 80 -4.04 -12.60 2.17
C THR A 80 -5.17 -13.24 1.36
N THR A 81 -6.00 -12.43 0.71
CA THR A 81 -6.86 -12.94 -0.36
C THR A 81 -6.02 -13.20 -1.62
N ALA A 82 -6.60 -13.88 -2.59
CA ALA A 82 -5.91 -14.18 -3.85
C ALA A 82 -5.74 -12.97 -4.79
N LEU A 83 -6.36 -11.82 -4.48
CA LEU A 83 -6.44 -10.66 -5.38
C LEU A 83 -6.13 -9.35 -4.64
N CYS A 84 -5.70 -8.33 -5.40
CA CYS A 84 -5.24 -7.04 -4.90
C CYS A 84 -6.34 -6.22 -4.21
N SER A 85 -7.43 -5.83 -4.88
CA SER A 85 -8.52 -5.04 -4.26
C SER A 85 -9.12 -5.71 -3.02
N PRO A 86 -9.46 -7.01 -3.05
CA PRO A 86 -9.95 -7.72 -1.86
C PRO A 86 -8.98 -7.65 -0.68
N THR A 87 -7.68 -7.92 -0.90
CA THR A 87 -6.65 -7.85 0.14
C THR A 87 -6.51 -6.42 0.69
N ARG A 88 -6.46 -5.40 -0.19
CA ARG A 88 -6.35 -3.99 0.21
C ARG A 88 -7.55 -3.55 1.04
N SER A 89 -8.75 -4.00 0.68
CA SER A 89 -9.96 -3.75 1.45
C SER A 89 -9.89 -4.36 2.85
N CYS A 90 -9.39 -5.60 2.98
CA CYS A 90 -9.19 -6.26 4.27
C CYS A 90 -8.18 -5.51 5.15
N ILE A 91 -7.02 -5.13 4.57
CA ILE A 91 -5.96 -4.43 5.30
C ILE A 91 -6.45 -3.10 5.88
N LEU A 92 -7.21 -2.33 5.09
CA LEU A 92 -7.65 -1.00 5.51
C LEU A 92 -8.90 -1.00 6.38
N THR A 93 -9.72 -2.05 6.35
CA THR A 93 -10.96 -2.13 7.16
C THR A 93 -10.87 -3.09 8.33
N GLY A 94 -9.95 -4.06 8.30
CA GLY A 94 -9.91 -5.17 9.24
C GLY A 94 -11.09 -6.14 9.09
N ARG A 95 -11.81 -6.11 7.95
CA ARG A 95 -13.00 -6.91 7.67
C ARG A 95 -12.79 -7.87 6.51
N ASN A 96 -13.59 -8.93 6.45
CA ASN A 96 -13.61 -9.82 5.30
C ASN A 96 -13.98 -9.07 4.02
N HIS A 97 -13.32 -9.39 2.93
CA HIS A 97 -13.49 -8.69 1.64
C HIS A 97 -14.91 -8.77 1.08
N GLN A 98 -15.64 -9.87 1.31
CA GLN A 98 -17.04 -9.99 0.88
C GLN A 98 -17.94 -9.01 1.67
N SER A 99 -17.68 -8.82 2.96
CA SER A 99 -18.36 -7.81 3.78
C SER A 99 -17.99 -6.38 3.36
N ASN A 100 -16.86 -6.22 2.65
CA ASN A 100 -16.44 -4.97 2.04
C ASN A 100 -16.99 -4.78 0.61
N HIS A 101 -17.88 -5.66 0.14
CA HIS A 101 -18.36 -5.65 -1.25
C HIS A 101 -17.26 -5.83 -2.30
N MET A 102 -16.12 -6.41 -1.88
CA MET A 102 -14.90 -6.56 -2.67
C MET A 102 -14.55 -8.04 -2.83
N ALA A 103 -15.51 -8.86 -3.25
CA ALA A 103 -15.26 -10.28 -3.48
C ALA A 103 -14.42 -10.56 -4.75
N GLY A 104 -14.31 -9.58 -5.66
CA GLY A 104 -13.39 -9.52 -6.79
C GLY A 104 -12.67 -8.18 -6.86
N ILE A 105 -11.85 -7.98 -7.87
CA ILE A 105 -11.22 -6.67 -8.16
C ILE A 105 -12.26 -5.69 -8.71
N THR A 106 -11.97 -4.40 -8.63
CA THR A 106 -12.91 -3.33 -9.03
C THR A 106 -13.34 -3.43 -10.50
N GLU A 107 -12.46 -3.91 -11.38
CA GLU A 107 -12.69 -4.01 -12.83
C GLU A 107 -13.67 -5.13 -13.22
N VAL A 108 -13.83 -6.13 -12.36
CA VAL A 108 -14.78 -7.24 -12.59
C VAL A 108 -15.96 -7.22 -11.64
N SER A 109 -16.22 -6.05 -11.03
CA SER A 109 -17.39 -5.84 -10.17
C SER A 109 -18.69 -6.16 -10.91
N THR A 110 -19.62 -6.76 -10.18
CA THR A 110 -20.95 -7.12 -10.67
C THR A 110 -22.00 -6.43 -9.81
N GLY A 111 -23.24 -6.35 -10.27
CA GLY A 111 -24.32 -5.73 -9.49
C GLY A 111 -24.89 -6.59 -8.36
N TYR A 112 -24.18 -7.61 -7.90
CA TYR A 112 -24.62 -8.50 -6.83
C TYR A 112 -24.09 -8.09 -5.46
N PRO A 113 -24.83 -8.34 -4.36
CA PRO A 113 -24.37 -8.07 -3.00
C PRO A 113 -23.00 -8.72 -2.73
N GLY A 114 -22.08 -7.94 -2.16
CA GLY A 114 -20.72 -8.39 -1.88
C GLY A 114 -19.75 -8.37 -3.07
N TYR A 115 -20.23 -8.04 -4.28
CA TYR A 115 -19.44 -8.06 -5.53
C TYR A 115 -19.53 -6.75 -6.33
N ASP A 116 -20.12 -5.70 -5.79
CA ASP A 116 -20.33 -4.45 -6.51
C ASP A 116 -19.15 -3.46 -6.43
N GLY A 117 -18.14 -3.75 -5.61
CA GLY A 117 -16.95 -2.90 -5.48
C GLY A 117 -17.16 -1.61 -4.67
N TYR A 118 -18.33 -1.41 -4.09
CA TYR A 118 -18.67 -0.22 -3.30
C TYR A 118 -18.51 -0.49 -1.81
N ILE A 119 -17.31 -0.30 -1.29
CA ILE A 119 -17.03 -0.52 0.14
C ILE A 119 -17.94 0.37 1.00
N PRO A 120 -18.78 -0.19 1.89
CA PRO A 120 -19.67 0.59 2.74
C PRO A 120 -18.89 1.56 3.63
N PHE A 121 -19.39 2.80 3.80
CA PHE A 121 -18.72 3.80 4.65
C PHE A 121 -18.72 3.39 6.12
N GLU A 122 -19.73 2.69 6.58
CA GLU A 122 -19.85 2.15 7.94
C GLU A 122 -18.79 1.10 8.28
N ASN A 123 -18.16 0.48 7.29
CA ASN A 123 -17.06 -0.44 7.52
C ASN A 123 -15.83 0.29 8.07
N GLY A 124 -15.69 1.57 7.73
CA GLY A 124 -14.61 2.44 8.18
C GLY A 124 -13.23 1.98 7.70
N PHE A 125 -12.35 2.93 7.41
CA PHE A 125 -10.95 2.65 7.10
C PHE A 125 -10.06 2.98 8.31
N LEU A 126 -8.93 2.29 8.42
CA LEU A 126 -7.92 2.59 9.44
C LEU A 126 -7.47 4.05 9.39
N SER A 127 -7.35 4.62 8.19
CA SER A 127 -7.07 6.05 7.96
C SER A 127 -8.12 6.95 8.62
N GLU A 128 -9.42 6.67 8.43
CA GLU A 128 -10.52 7.43 9.04
C GLU A 128 -10.48 7.35 10.57
N MET A 129 -10.13 6.17 11.11
CA MET A 129 -10.04 5.95 12.55
C MET A 129 -8.83 6.67 13.15
N LEU A 130 -7.66 6.58 12.50
CA LEU A 130 -6.43 7.21 12.98
C LEU A 130 -6.47 8.72 12.84
N LEU A 131 -7.06 9.25 11.76
CA LEU A 131 -7.30 10.68 11.61
C LEU A 131 -8.11 11.22 12.79
N LYS A 132 -9.20 10.54 13.19
CA LYS A 132 -10.01 10.88 14.37
C LYS A 132 -9.27 10.69 15.70
N LYS A 133 -8.12 10.03 15.69
CA LYS A 133 -7.23 9.87 16.86
C LYS A 133 -6.05 10.84 16.84
N GLY A 134 -6.03 11.80 15.93
CA GLY A 134 -5.02 12.85 15.86
C GLY A 134 -3.74 12.49 15.13
N TYR A 135 -3.74 11.44 14.32
CA TYR A 135 -2.65 11.10 13.41
C TYR A 135 -2.68 11.98 12.16
N ASN A 136 -1.53 12.18 11.53
CA ASN A 136 -1.48 12.48 10.10
C ASN A 136 -1.66 11.17 9.31
N THR A 137 -2.38 11.25 8.18
CA THR A 137 -2.72 10.07 7.38
C THR A 137 -2.36 10.29 5.92
N TYR A 138 -1.46 9.47 5.40
CA TYR A 138 -0.92 9.61 4.05
C TYR A 138 -1.01 8.29 3.29
N ALA A 139 -1.29 8.38 1.98
CA ALA A 139 -1.19 7.23 1.10
C ALA A 139 -0.36 7.57 -0.14
N VAL A 140 0.45 6.63 -0.60
CA VAL A 140 1.18 6.73 -1.87
C VAL A 140 1.12 5.42 -2.65
N GLY A 141 1.10 5.52 -3.97
CA GLY A 141 1.13 4.41 -4.90
C GLY A 141 -0.25 3.87 -5.27
N LYS A 142 -0.36 2.55 -5.43
CA LYS A 142 -1.57 1.86 -5.88
C LYS A 142 -2.69 1.93 -4.85
N TRP A 143 -3.85 2.42 -5.28
CA TRP A 143 -5.06 2.45 -4.47
C TRP A 143 -5.96 1.25 -4.69
N HIS A 144 -6.51 1.10 -5.87
CA HIS A 144 -7.33 -0.02 -6.36
C HIS A 144 -8.55 -0.36 -5.49
N LEU A 145 -9.19 0.65 -4.89
CA LEU A 145 -10.38 0.51 -4.04
C LEU A 145 -11.51 1.48 -4.41
N THR A 146 -11.33 2.29 -5.44
CA THR A 146 -12.39 3.10 -6.03
C THR A 146 -13.15 2.28 -7.07
N PRO A 147 -14.49 2.23 -7.04
CA PRO A 147 -15.26 1.59 -8.10
C PRO A 147 -14.87 2.12 -9.48
N ALA A 148 -14.81 1.25 -10.49
CA ALA A 148 -14.30 1.60 -11.82
C ALA A 148 -15.06 2.75 -12.49
N ASP A 149 -16.36 2.87 -12.24
CA ASP A 149 -17.21 3.96 -12.74
C ASP A 149 -16.99 5.31 -12.03
N GLN A 150 -16.25 5.32 -10.92
CA GLN A 150 -15.94 6.51 -10.13
C GLN A 150 -14.48 6.97 -10.28
N ILE A 151 -13.67 6.30 -11.08
CA ILE A 151 -12.28 6.69 -11.38
C ILE A 151 -12.26 7.74 -12.50
N SER A 152 -12.95 8.83 -12.35
CA SER A 152 -12.96 9.90 -13.34
C SER A 152 -12.73 11.27 -12.71
N ALA A 153 -12.23 12.23 -13.50
CA ALA A 153 -12.05 13.60 -13.07
C ALA A 153 -13.38 14.31 -12.68
N ALA A 154 -14.51 13.70 -12.98
CA ALA A 154 -15.83 14.18 -12.56
C ALA A 154 -16.25 13.62 -11.18
N GLY A 155 -15.48 12.71 -10.60
CA GLY A 155 -15.83 12.02 -9.36
C GLY A 155 -17.02 11.04 -9.52
N PRO A 156 -17.74 10.75 -8.40
CA PRO A 156 -17.58 11.33 -7.05
C PRO A 156 -16.24 10.96 -6.39
N TYR A 157 -15.75 11.84 -5.52
CA TYR A 157 -14.43 11.66 -4.88
C TYR A 157 -14.49 11.05 -3.47
N ASP A 158 -15.68 10.73 -2.98
CA ASP A 158 -15.91 10.24 -1.61
C ASP A 158 -15.33 8.83 -1.35
N ARG A 159 -15.05 8.06 -2.43
CA ARG A 159 -14.38 6.75 -2.36
C ARG A 159 -12.91 6.78 -2.81
N TRP A 160 -12.41 7.95 -3.15
CA TRP A 160 -10.98 8.18 -3.40
C TRP A 160 -10.22 8.21 -2.06
N PRO A 161 -8.89 8.14 -2.07
CA PRO A 161 -8.12 8.10 -0.82
C PRO A 161 -8.46 9.20 0.18
N LEU A 162 -8.62 10.45 -0.27
CA LEU A 162 -8.97 11.56 0.60
C LEU A 162 -10.37 11.41 1.21
N GLY A 163 -11.34 10.92 0.45
CA GLY A 163 -12.70 10.62 0.92
C GLY A 163 -12.75 9.47 1.93
N ARG A 164 -11.66 8.68 2.02
CA ARG A 164 -11.50 7.56 2.94
C ARG A 164 -10.44 7.83 4.02
N GLY A 165 -10.32 9.11 4.41
CA GLY A 165 -9.60 9.52 5.61
C GLY A 165 -8.09 9.69 5.46
N PHE A 166 -7.55 9.75 4.26
CA PHE A 166 -6.19 10.19 4.02
C PHE A 166 -6.15 11.70 3.80
N GLU A 167 -5.24 12.40 4.47
CA GLU A 167 -5.05 13.84 4.30
C GLU A 167 -4.31 14.19 3.01
N ARG A 168 -3.46 13.29 2.53
CA ARG A 168 -2.69 13.43 1.29
C ARG A 168 -2.62 12.08 0.57
N TYR A 169 -2.62 12.17 -0.74
CA TYR A 169 -2.46 11.02 -1.62
C TYR A 169 -1.59 11.36 -2.84
N TYR A 170 -0.72 10.42 -3.24
CA TYR A 170 0.01 10.51 -4.50
C TYR A 170 0.21 9.12 -5.09
N GLY A 171 -0.33 8.84 -6.27
CA GLY A 171 -0.22 7.52 -6.89
C GLY A 171 -1.22 7.31 -8.01
N PHE A 172 -1.66 6.09 -8.20
CA PHE A 172 -2.61 5.71 -9.24
C PHE A 172 -3.81 4.96 -8.65
N LEU A 173 -5.00 5.22 -9.21
CA LEU A 173 -6.27 4.72 -8.66
C LEU A 173 -6.62 3.32 -9.15
N GLY A 174 -6.15 2.93 -10.32
CA GLY A 174 -6.44 1.64 -10.96
C GLY A 174 -5.66 0.46 -10.40
N GLY A 175 -5.87 -0.70 -11.03
CA GLY A 175 -5.21 -1.96 -10.66
C GLY A 175 -3.75 -2.05 -11.07
N ASP A 176 -3.37 -1.34 -12.12
CA ASP A 176 -2.01 -1.24 -12.64
C ASP A 176 -1.74 0.14 -13.24
N THR A 177 -0.52 0.38 -13.61
CA THR A 177 -0.11 1.55 -14.38
C THR A 177 1.21 1.30 -15.08
N HIS A 178 1.49 2.00 -16.15
CA HIS A 178 2.78 1.97 -16.80
C HIS A 178 3.85 2.59 -15.90
N GLN A 179 4.97 1.88 -15.63
CA GLN A 179 5.96 2.32 -14.62
C GLN A 179 6.73 3.59 -15.03
N TYR A 180 6.83 3.88 -16.34
CA TYR A 180 7.49 5.08 -16.88
C TYR A 180 6.51 6.17 -17.35
N TYR A 181 5.25 5.82 -17.57
CA TYR A 181 4.19 6.74 -18.01
C TYR A 181 2.92 6.48 -17.18
N PRO A 182 2.98 6.64 -15.85
CA PRO A 182 1.87 6.31 -14.98
C PRO A 182 0.70 7.28 -15.12
N ASP A 183 -0.49 6.79 -14.83
CA ASP A 183 -1.69 7.60 -14.70
C ASP A 183 -1.78 8.15 -13.28
N LEU A 184 -1.10 9.25 -13.00
CA LEU A 184 -0.92 9.79 -11.66
C LEU A 184 -2.07 10.67 -11.19
N THR A 185 -2.35 10.55 -9.92
CA THR A 185 -3.28 11.39 -9.15
C THR A 185 -2.56 11.96 -7.94
N TYR A 186 -2.67 13.27 -7.73
CA TYR A 186 -2.22 13.96 -6.53
C TYR A 186 -3.43 14.53 -5.78
N ASP A 187 -3.68 14.01 -4.60
CA ASP A 187 -4.91 14.23 -3.85
C ASP A 187 -6.14 13.82 -4.71
N ASN A 188 -6.91 14.76 -5.25
CA ASN A 188 -8.03 14.51 -6.16
C ASN A 188 -7.79 15.06 -7.58
N HIS A 189 -6.55 15.32 -7.97
CA HIS A 189 -6.21 15.91 -9.27
C HIS A 189 -5.30 14.99 -10.07
N ARG A 190 -5.60 14.83 -11.36
CA ARG A 190 -4.68 14.20 -12.30
C ARG A 190 -3.45 15.07 -12.46
N VAL A 191 -2.28 14.46 -12.46
CA VAL A 191 -0.99 15.14 -12.62
C VAL A 191 -0.08 14.38 -13.57
N GLU A 192 0.82 15.10 -14.21
CA GLU A 192 1.86 14.49 -15.03
C GLU A 192 3.05 14.08 -14.16
N PRO A 193 3.83 13.06 -14.58
CA PRO A 193 5.10 12.73 -13.95
C PRO A 193 6.05 13.93 -13.88
N PRO A 194 6.82 14.10 -12.79
CA PRO A 194 7.72 15.26 -12.64
C PRO A 194 8.93 15.22 -13.56
N LYS A 195 9.23 14.08 -14.19
CA LYS A 195 10.33 13.85 -15.11
C LYS A 195 9.86 12.97 -16.27
N ARG A 196 10.61 12.97 -17.36
CA ARG A 196 10.43 12.03 -18.46
C ARG A 196 11.24 10.75 -18.22
N PRO A 197 10.89 9.62 -18.86
CA PRO A 197 11.69 8.38 -18.75
C PRO A 197 13.15 8.57 -19.14
N GLU A 198 13.43 9.41 -20.17
CA GLU A 198 14.78 9.72 -20.64
C GLU A 198 15.60 10.51 -19.59
N GLU A 199 14.93 11.12 -18.62
CA GLU A 199 15.51 11.82 -17.46
C GLU A 199 15.61 10.91 -16.23
N GLY A 200 15.41 9.60 -16.40
CA GLY A 200 15.48 8.60 -15.34
C GLY A 200 14.22 8.49 -14.47
N TYR A 201 13.04 8.78 -15.03
CA TYR A 201 11.78 8.62 -14.29
C TYR A 201 11.40 7.15 -14.11
N HIS A 202 10.98 6.79 -12.90
CA HIS A 202 10.29 5.55 -12.59
C HIS A 202 9.30 5.78 -11.44
N VAL A 203 8.07 5.28 -11.57
CA VAL A 203 7.00 5.58 -10.60
C VAL A 203 7.32 5.13 -9.18
N THR A 204 8.06 4.04 -8.99
CA THR A 204 8.43 3.56 -7.64
C THR A 204 9.33 4.55 -6.90
N GLU A 205 10.27 5.19 -7.62
CA GLU A 205 11.13 6.23 -7.03
C GLU A 205 10.31 7.49 -6.72
N ASP A 206 9.46 7.91 -7.66
CA ASP A 206 8.63 9.11 -7.52
C ASP A 206 7.66 9.01 -6.31
N ILE A 207 6.94 7.90 -6.15
CA ILE A 207 6.06 7.71 -4.99
C ILE A 207 6.85 7.63 -3.68
N THR A 208 8.08 7.12 -3.72
CA THR A 208 8.97 7.07 -2.55
C THR A 208 9.41 8.47 -2.14
N ASP A 209 9.87 9.28 -3.08
CA ASP A 209 10.25 10.68 -2.86
C ASP A 209 9.07 11.49 -2.33
N LYS A 210 7.87 11.24 -2.84
CA LYS A 210 6.65 11.89 -2.37
C LYS A 210 6.30 11.48 -0.94
N ALA A 211 6.43 10.20 -0.60
CA ALA A 211 6.24 9.74 0.78
C ALA A 211 7.21 10.41 1.75
N ILE A 212 8.49 10.50 1.38
CA ILE A 212 9.52 11.17 2.16
C ILE A 212 9.16 12.65 2.33
N SER A 213 8.73 13.33 1.27
CA SER A 213 8.31 14.72 1.32
C SER A 213 7.14 14.93 2.29
N PHE A 214 6.08 14.12 2.23
CA PHE A 214 4.95 14.22 3.14
C PHE A 214 5.36 14.07 4.61
N LEU A 215 6.26 13.13 4.89
CA LEU A 215 6.78 12.90 6.24
C LEU A 215 7.67 14.07 6.69
N ALA A 216 8.58 14.55 5.85
CA ALA A 216 9.47 15.65 6.16
C ALA A 216 8.69 16.93 6.48
N ASP A 217 7.74 17.31 5.60
CA ASP A 217 6.90 18.49 5.77
C ASP A 217 6.14 18.47 7.10
N SER A 218 5.53 17.31 7.42
CA SER A 218 4.77 17.19 8.66
C SER A 218 5.66 17.22 9.90
N LYS A 219 6.82 16.58 9.86
CA LYS A 219 7.74 16.50 11.00
C LYS A 219 8.46 17.81 11.29
N GLN A 220 8.68 18.66 10.29
CA GLN A 220 9.20 20.01 10.49
C GLN A 220 8.26 20.90 11.32
N VAL A 221 6.95 20.75 11.11
CA VAL A 221 5.94 21.60 11.78
C VAL A 221 5.39 20.97 13.06
N ALA A 222 5.24 19.64 13.07
CA ALA A 222 4.65 18.89 14.18
C ALA A 222 5.44 17.61 14.47
N PRO A 223 6.68 17.72 15.01
CA PRO A 223 7.61 16.58 15.17
C PRO A 223 7.03 15.44 16.02
N ASN A 224 6.18 15.76 16.99
CA ASN A 224 5.59 14.79 17.92
C ASN A 224 4.22 14.25 17.45
N LYS A 225 3.67 14.75 16.35
CA LYS A 225 2.41 14.21 15.80
C LYS A 225 2.71 12.90 15.08
N PRO A 226 2.07 11.77 15.48
CA PRO A 226 2.29 10.50 14.80
C PRO A 226 1.65 10.52 13.42
N PHE A 227 2.15 9.64 12.53
CA PHE A 227 1.59 9.44 11.20
C PHE A 227 1.17 7.99 10.96
N PHE A 228 0.24 7.83 10.07
CA PHE A 228 -0.05 6.60 9.35
C PHE A 228 0.27 6.81 7.87
N LEU A 229 1.21 6.03 7.35
CA LEU A 229 1.56 6.02 5.93
C LEU A 229 1.21 4.66 5.33
N TYR A 230 0.31 4.67 4.34
CA TYR A 230 0.03 3.54 3.47
C TYR A 230 0.89 3.69 2.21
N TYR A 231 2.00 2.94 2.16
CA TYR A 231 2.95 2.93 1.05
C TYR A 231 2.74 1.65 0.25
N ALA A 232 2.13 1.76 -0.93
CA ALA A 232 1.73 0.64 -1.75
C ALA A 232 2.34 0.77 -3.15
N THR A 233 3.41 0.02 -3.42
CA THR A 233 4.04 0.02 -4.74
C THR A 233 3.16 -0.65 -5.79
N GLY A 234 3.39 -0.36 -7.08
CA GLY A 234 2.88 -1.17 -8.18
C GLY A 234 3.72 -2.43 -8.43
N ALA A 235 4.95 -2.47 -7.93
CA ALA A 235 5.83 -3.62 -8.03
C ALA A 235 5.40 -4.71 -7.00
N MET A 236 5.39 -5.98 -7.41
CA MET A 236 5.94 -6.52 -8.66
C MET A 236 4.86 -6.89 -9.69
N HIS A 237 3.69 -6.28 -9.63
CA HIS A 237 2.61 -6.49 -10.60
C HIS A 237 3.04 -6.09 -12.02
N ALA A 238 2.52 -6.77 -13.02
CA ALA A 238 2.68 -6.36 -14.43
C ALA A 238 2.14 -4.93 -14.66
N PRO A 239 2.72 -4.17 -15.59
CA PRO A 239 3.86 -4.49 -16.46
C PRO A 239 5.19 -4.43 -15.69
N HIS A 240 6.04 -5.41 -15.93
CA HIS A 240 7.36 -5.55 -15.25
C HIS A 240 8.41 -4.59 -15.84
N HIS A 241 8.10 -3.31 -15.90
CA HIS A 241 9.03 -2.31 -16.38
C HIS A 241 10.06 -1.97 -15.29
N VAL A 242 11.33 -2.19 -15.59
CA VAL A 242 12.44 -1.94 -14.68
C VAL A 242 13.63 -1.37 -15.47
N PRO A 243 14.45 -0.46 -14.89
CA PRO A 243 15.68 -0.03 -15.51
C PRO A 243 16.63 -1.20 -15.81
N LYS A 244 17.33 -1.12 -16.94
CA LYS A 244 18.17 -2.21 -17.46
C LYS A 244 19.21 -2.70 -16.45
N GLU A 245 19.78 -1.81 -15.66
CA GLU A 245 20.78 -2.14 -14.63
C GLU A 245 20.20 -3.06 -13.55
N TRP A 246 18.92 -2.93 -13.19
CA TRP A 246 18.25 -3.81 -12.24
C TRP A 246 17.95 -5.19 -12.85
N ALA A 247 17.50 -5.23 -14.12
CA ALA A 247 17.31 -6.49 -14.82
C ALA A 247 18.65 -7.25 -15.00
N ASP A 248 19.72 -6.53 -15.34
CA ASP A 248 21.04 -7.12 -15.55
C ASP A 248 21.73 -7.58 -14.25
N LYS A 249 21.34 -7.05 -13.11
CA LYS A 249 21.90 -7.40 -11.79
C LYS A 249 21.86 -8.89 -11.49
N TYR A 250 20.78 -9.54 -11.90
CA TYR A 250 20.55 -10.97 -11.65
C TYR A 250 20.78 -11.85 -12.89
N LYS A 251 21.48 -11.35 -13.90
CA LYS A 251 21.80 -12.14 -15.10
C LYS A 251 22.54 -13.41 -14.73
N GLY A 252 22.02 -14.54 -15.18
CA GLY A 252 22.57 -15.86 -14.92
C GLY A 252 22.17 -16.48 -13.59
N VAL A 253 21.46 -15.75 -12.71
CA VAL A 253 21.04 -16.27 -11.39
C VAL A 253 19.81 -17.19 -11.49
N PHE A 254 18.94 -16.94 -12.45
CA PHE A 254 17.68 -17.64 -12.62
C PHE A 254 17.59 -18.47 -13.91
N ASP A 255 18.74 -18.72 -14.56
CA ASP A 255 18.80 -19.46 -15.83
C ASP A 255 18.30 -20.92 -15.71
N ASP A 256 18.37 -21.50 -14.50
CA ASP A 256 17.85 -22.84 -14.21
C ASP A 256 16.31 -22.91 -14.06
N GLY A 257 15.65 -21.76 -14.08
CA GLY A 257 14.21 -21.63 -14.11
C GLY A 257 13.48 -21.75 -12.77
N TRP A 258 12.16 -21.70 -12.86
CA TRP A 258 11.31 -21.59 -11.66
C TRP A 258 11.16 -22.87 -10.85
N GLU A 259 11.31 -24.07 -11.44
CA GLU A 259 11.33 -25.30 -10.67
C GLU A 259 12.57 -25.34 -9.76
N ALA A 260 13.76 -25.08 -10.32
CA ALA A 260 15.00 -25.00 -9.55
C ALA A 260 14.94 -23.90 -8.48
N TYR A 261 14.40 -22.73 -8.83
CA TYR A 261 14.16 -21.65 -7.89
C TYR A 261 13.28 -22.09 -6.72
N ARG A 262 12.15 -22.75 -6.99
CA ARG A 262 11.24 -23.24 -5.95
C ARG A 262 11.91 -24.23 -5.00
N GLU A 263 12.68 -25.17 -5.53
CA GLU A 263 13.43 -26.15 -4.73
C GLU A 263 14.49 -25.47 -3.85
N GLN A 264 15.26 -24.55 -4.42
CA GLN A 264 16.29 -23.80 -3.70
C GLN A 264 15.69 -22.97 -2.55
N VAL A 265 14.64 -22.19 -2.85
CA VAL A 265 13.98 -21.35 -1.83
C VAL A 265 13.36 -22.20 -0.75
N PHE A 266 12.69 -23.31 -1.10
CA PHE A 266 12.07 -24.19 -0.12
C PHE A 266 13.11 -24.87 0.80
N ALA A 267 14.23 -25.33 0.25
CA ALA A 267 15.34 -25.84 1.04
C ALA A 267 15.85 -24.80 2.03
N ARG A 268 16.03 -23.56 1.54
CA ARG A 268 16.47 -22.44 2.37
C ARG A 268 15.46 -22.06 3.45
N GLN A 269 14.16 -22.12 3.15
CA GLN A 269 13.10 -21.90 4.13
C GLN A 269 13.12 -22.91 5.28
N LYS A 270 13.44 -24.16 5.01
CA LYS A 270 13.63 -25.19 6.05
C LYS A 270 14.85 -24.88 6.92
N GLU A 271 15.98 -24.49 6.32
CA GLU A 271 17.18 -24.08 7.07
C GLU A 271 16.91 -22.88 7.98
N LEU A 272 16.13 -21.91 7.54
CA LEU A 272 15.75 -20.73 8.28
C LEU A 272 14.66 -20.97 9.34
N GLY A 273 14.09 -22.19 9.37
CA GLY A 273 12.97 -22.53 10.26
C GLY A 273 11.64 -21.86 9.88
N ILE A 274 11.53 -21.33 8.68
CA ILE A 274 10.30 -20.72 8.13
C ILE A 274 9.31 -21.80 7.71
N ALA A 275 9.80 -22.81 6.98
CA ALA A 275 9.04 -24.01 6.68
C ALA A 275 9.33 -25.11 7.72
N PRO A 276 8.31 -25.85 8.20
CA PRO A 276 8.53 -26.99 9.06
C PRO A 276 9.45 -28.04 8.40
N PRO A 277 10.29 -28.75 9.17
CA PRO A 277 11.18 -29.78 8.60
C PRO A 277 10.45 -30.87 7.81
N GLU A 278 9.24 -31.25 8.24
CA GLU A 278 8.39 -32.25 7.62
C GLU A 278 7.57 -31.72 6.44
N ALA A 279 7.58 -30.41 6.18
CA ALA A 279 6.84 -29.84 5.06
C ALA A 279 7.37 -30.42 3.72
N GLU A 280 6.46 -30.67 2.81
CA GLU A 280 6.75 -31.08 1.44
C GLU A 280 6.50 -29.93 0.47
N LEU A 281 7.37 -29.80 -0.53
CA LEU A 281 7.15 -28.82 -1.60
C LEU A 281 5.90 -29.21 -2.38
N SER A 282 5.00 -28.26 -2.58
CA SER A 282 3.78 -28.47 -3.37
C SER A 282 4.13 -28.92 -4.80
N ARG A 283 3.22 -29.65 -5.43
CA ARG A 283 3.37 -30.02 -6.85
C ARG A 283 3.48 -28.77 -7.72
N HIS A 284 4.14 -28.94 -8.87
CA HIS A 284 4.12 -27.91 -9.91
C HIS A 284 2.67 -27.63 -10.33
N ASP A 285 2.33 -26.35 -10.51
CA ASP A 285 0.99 -25.96 -10.96
C ASP A 285 0.82 -26.37 -12.42
N PRO A 286 -0.21 -27.17 -12.77
CA PRO A 286 -0.41 -27.65 -14.13
C PRO A 286 -0.67 -26.55 -15.15
N ASP A 287 -1.14 -25.36 -14.70
CA ASP A 287 -1.40 -24.21 -15.56
C ASP A 287 -0.12 -23.39 -15.83
N VAL A 288 0.98 -23.67 -15.15
CA VAL A 288 2.28 -23.05 -15.40
C VAL A 288 3.10 -23.95 -16.32
N LYS A 289 3.53 -23.40 -17.48
CA LYS A 289 4.36 -24.12 -18.44
C LYS A 289 5.68 -24.54 -17.78
N PRO A 290 6.09 -25.83 -17.84
CA PRO A 290 7.39 -26.26 -17.35
C PRO A 290 8.54 -25.51 -18.02
N TRP A 291 9.60 -25.21 -17.25
CA TRP A 291 10.74 -24.42 -17.74
C TRP A 291 11.42 -25.02 -18.96
N ASP A 292 11.59 -26.34 -18.96
CA ASP A 292 12.20 -27.09 -20.07
C ASP A 292 11.37 -27.10 -21.37
N GLN A 293 10.10 -26.69 -21.28
CA GLN A 293 9.20 -26.50 -22.41
C GLN A 293 9.14 -25.06 -22.91
N CYS A 294 9.77 -24.14 -22.22
CA CYS A 294 9.89 -22.76 -22.67
C CYS A 294 10.91 -22.67 -23.81
N SER A 295 10.63 -21.79 -24.81
CA SER A 295 11.61 -21.52 -25.85
C SER A 295 12.86 -20.82 -25.28
N PRO A 296 14.01 -20.87 -25.96
CA PRO A 296 15.20 -20.14 -25.52
C PRO A 296 14.94 -18.63 -25.30
N GLU A 297 14.08 -18.03 -26.12
CA GLU A 297 13.70 -16.62 -25.99
C GLU A 297 12.83 -16.36 -24.74
N GLU A 298 11.87 -17.27 -24.46
CA GLU A 298 11.06 -17.22 -23.24
C GLU A 298 11.94 -17.39 -22.01
N GLN A 299 12.84 -18.38 -22.01
CA GLN A 299 13.77 -18.60 -20.89
C GLN A 299 14.66 -17.37 -20.65
N GLN A 300 15.21 -16.78 -21.72
CA GLN A 300 15.99 -15.57 -21.61
C GLN A 300 15.20 -14.39 -21.06
N LEU A 301 13.91 -14.27 -21.41
CA LEU A 301 13.03 -13.22 -20.92
C LEU A 301 12.69 -13.42 -19.44
N TYR A 302 12.30 -14.66 -19.08
CA TYR A 302 11.82 -14.95 -17.73
C TYR A 302 12.92 -15.05 -16.67
N ALA A 303 14.16 -15.29 -17.08
CA ALA A 303 15.32 -15.30 -16.19
C ALA A 303 15.88 -13.90 -15.87
N ARG A 304 15.22 -12.82 -16.35
CA ARG A 304 15.61 -11.42 -16.16
C ARG A 304 14.61 -10.70 -15.28
#